data_2478bfc99ff084fce9422873dc883b4e
#
_entry.id   2478bfc99ff084fce9422873dc883b4e
#
_cell.length_a   1.000
_cell.length_b   1.000
_cell.length_c   1.000
_cell.angle_alpha   90.00
_cell.angle_beta   90.00
_cell.angle_gamma   90.00
#
_symmetry.space_group_name_H-M   'P 1'
#
loop_
_entity.id
_entity.type
_entity.pdbx_description
1 polymer ?
#
loop_
_entity_poly.entity_id
_entity_poly.type
_entity_poly.pdbx_seq_one_letter_code
_entity_poly.pdbx_strand_id
1 'polypeptide(L)'
;MVIHRLMNVLGKSGLLLMPTFTSITRHSSTHDKFTKAGCWCEGKENRHLPFIPELQPDREMGEVAHRLCSWPASRRSRHPAFSLVAVGHESDALVRTYSQTDPLVPLKTMVKREAYVLTIGVGLDSVTAIHLAEQRRIPRKFATERALAMGRTGPLWVDIVAPGCSAGFRKLGDNISPKNVRHANIGSARATLYRMNQFVTTAEELLTDDPSALDCDRTECLSCHARMR
;
A
#
# COMPACT_ATOMS: atom_id res chain seq x y z
N MET A 1 7.15 1.15 21.03
CA MET A 1 6.07 0.83 21.99
C MET A 1 4.82 0.26 21.31
N VAL A 2 4.28 0.86 20.26
CA VAL A 2 3.08 0.35 19.53
C VAL A 2 3.33 -1.05 18.94
N ILE A 3 4.43 -1.27 18.23
CA ILE A 3 4.76 -2.55 17.60
C ILE A 3 4.84 -3.69 18.63
N HIS A 4 5.50 -3.48 19.78
CA HIS A 4 5.55 -4.48 20.87
C HIS A 4 4.15 -4.90 21.33
N ARG A 5 3.25 -3.93 21.51
CA ARG A 5 1.88 -4.23 21.94
C ARG A 5 1.10 -5.00 20.87
N LEU A 6 1.25 -4.63 19.62
CA LEU A 6 0.63 -5.36 18.50
C LEU A 6 1.14 -6.81 18.46
N MET A 7 2.46 -7.03 18.56
CA MET A 7 3.03 -8.37 18.54
C MET A 7 2.62 -9.20 19.77
N ASN A 8 2.48 -8.58 20.93
CA ASN A 8 1.98 -9.27 22.12
C ASN A 8 0.52 -9.73 21.96
N VAL A 9 -0.35 -8.89 21.35
CA VAL A 9 -1.74 -9.25 21.08
C VAL A 9 -1.83 -10.35 20.02
N LEU A 10 -1.00 -10.27 18.98
CA LEU A 10 -0.96 -11.26 17.90
C LEU A 10 -0.40 -12.61 18.37
N GLY A 11 0.46 -12.62 19.38
CA GLY A 11 1.08 -13.83 19.91
C GLY A 11 2.04 -14.51 18.93
N LYS A 12 2.43 -15.75 19.24
CA LYS A 12 3.47 -16.49 18.50
C LYS A 12 3.03 -16.88 17.08
N SER A 13 1.75 -17.09 16.84
CA SER A 13 1.18 -17.45 15.54
C SER A 13 0.70 -16.24 14.72
N GLY A 14 0.78 -15.04 15.31
CA GLY A 14 0.34 -13.82 14.65
C GLY A 14 1.31 -13.30 13.61
N LEU A 15 0.77 -12.53 12.69
CA LEU A 15 1.50 -11.92 11.56
C LEU A 15 1.06 -10.46 11.42
N LEU A 16 2.04 -9.55 11.39
CA LEU A 16 1.85 -8.14 11.09
C LEU A 16 2.45 -7.84 9.72
N LEU A 17 1.67 -7.22 8.84
CA LEU A 17 2.09 -6.78 7.50
C LEU A 17 1.82 -5.29 7.35
N MET A 18 2.78 -4.54 6.78
CA MET A 18 2.65 -3.11 6.58
C MET A 18 3.28 -2.65 5.27
N PRO A 19 2.65 -1.72 4.52
CA PRO A 19 3.26 -1.07 3.37
C PRO A 19 4.49 -0.23 3.77
N THR A 20 5.54 -0.31 2.92
CA THR A 20 6.81 0.40 3.12
C THR A 20 7.33 0.93 1.79
N PHE A 21 6.50 1.71 1.12
CA PHE A 21 6.76 2.22 -0.23
C PHE A 21 7.98 3.13 -0.28
N THR A 22 8.64 3.14 -1.45
CA THR A 22 9.90 3.85 -1.64
C THR A 22 9.89 4.51 -3.03
N SER A 23 9.46 5.77 -3.08
CA SER A 23 9.25 6.52 -4.32
C SER A 23 10.57 6.91 -5.02
N ILE A 24 11.67 7.08 -4.27
CA ILE A 24 12.97 7.46 -4.83
C ILE A 24 13.54 6.42 -5.83
N THR A 25 12.99 5.22 -5.84
CA THR A 25 13.37 4.18 -6.79
C THR A 25 12.59 4.23 -8.09
N ARG A 26 11.46 4.97 -8.12
CA ARG A 26 10.51 4.99 -9.25
C ARG A 26 10.85 6.06 -10.27
N HIS A 27 10.71 5.67 -11.53
CA HIS A 27 10.56 6.58 -12.65
C HIS A 27 9.17 6.38 -13.23
N SER A 28 8.30 7.36 -13.03
CA SER A 28 6.95 7.35 -13.59
C SER A 28 6.95 8.15 -14.89
N SER A 29 6.49 7.54 -15.98
CA SER A 29 6.27 8.26 -17.26
C SER A 29 5.18 9.33 -17.15
N THR A 30 4.33 9.23 -16.14
CA THR A 30 3.34 10.25 -15.78
C THR A 30 3.96 11.38 -14.96
N HIS A 31 5.13 11.17 -14.39
CA HIS A 31 5.85 12.09 -13.53
C HIS A 31 6.24 13.41 -14.23
N ASP A 32 6.71 13.33 -15.46
CA ASP A 32 7.13 14.51 -16.24
C ASP A 32 5.96 15.48 -16.52
N LYS A 33 4.72 14.98 -16.40
CA LYS A 33 3.50 15.79 -16.59
C LYS A 33 2.90 16.31 -15.26
N PHE A 34 3.37 15.81 -14.09
CA PHE A 34 2.77 16.05 -12.78
C PHE A 34 3.56 16.94 -11.82
N THR A 35 4.75 17.37 -12.17
CA THR A 35 5.60 18.19 -11.32
C THR A 35 4.97 19.51 -10.84
N LYS A 36 3.82 19.90 -11.40
CA LYS A 36 3.08 21.12 -11.03
C LYS A 36 1.92 20.89 -10.04
N ALA A 37 1.60 19.66 -9.65
CA ALA A 37 0.36 19.37 -8.91
C ALA A 37 0.58 18.51 -7.64
N GLY A 38 1.66 18.70 -6.88
CA GLY A 38 1.86 18.04 -5.58
C GLY A 38 2.07 16.52 -5.67
N CYS A 39 2.92 16.09 -6.57
CA CYS A 39 3.41 14.71 -6.59
C CYS A 39 4.36 14.49 -5.41
N TRP A 40 4.30 13.32 -4.79
CA TRP A 40 5.14 12.84 -3.68
C TRP A 40 6.65 12.89 -3.94
N CYS A 41 7.04 13.24 -5.14
CA CYS A 41 8.39 13.26 -5.69
C CYS A 41 8.92 14.67 -5.97
N GLU A 42 8.20 15.73 -5.62
CA GLU A 42 8.66 17.11 -5.77
C GLU A 42 10.05 17.30 -5.14
N GLY A 43 10.98 17.82 -5.94
CA GLY A 43 12.35 18.13 -5.52
C GLY A 43 13.35 16.97 -5.57
N LYS A 44 12.96 15.77 -6.04
CA LYS A 44 13.87 14.62 -6.20
C LYS A 44 14.30 14.39 -7.66
N GLU A 45 14.32 15.43 -8.46
CA GLU A 45 14.76 15.36 -9.85
C GLU A 45 16.17 14.79 -9.94
N ASN A 46 16.31 13.68 -10.68
CA ASN A 46 17.57 13.05 -11.12
C ASN A 46 18.41 12.22 -10.11
N ARG A 47 17.89 11.80 -8.96
CA ARG A 47 18.63 10.90 -8.05
C ARG A 47 17.82 9.66 -7.69
N HIS A 48 17.60 8.78 -8.66
CA HIS A 48 17.04 7.47 -8.34
C HIS A 48 18.07 6.62 -7.59
N LEU A 49 17.62 5.99 -6.50
CA LEU A 49 18.43 5.02 -5.77
C LEU A 49 17.95 3.61 -6.09
N PRO A 50 18.85 2.65 -6.26
CA PRO A 50 18.45 1.26 -6.45
C PRO A 50 17.85 0.73 -5.15
N PHE A 51 16.72 0.01 -5.28
CA PHE A 51 16.08 -0.59 -4.13
C PHE A 51 16.94 -1.70 -3.52
N ILE A 52 17.19 -1.57 -2.23
CA ILE A 52 17.69 -2.63 -1.35
C ILE A 52 16.74 -2.70 -0.13
N PRO A 53 16.60 -3.85 0.54
CA PRO A 53 15.67 -4.00 1.68
C PRO A 53 15.95 -3.03 2.83
N GLU A 54 17.16 -2.55 2.97
CA GLU A 54 17.64 -1.61 3.99
C GLU A 54 17.28 -0.15 3.68
N LEU A 55 16.90 0.14 2.43
CA LEU A 55 16.51 1.49 2.03
C LEU A 55 15.26 1.92 2.80
N GLN A 56 15.33 3.07 3.45
CA GLN A 56 14.20 3.58 4.24
C GLN A 56 12.96 3.81 3.37
N PRO A 57 11.77 3.48 3.85
CA PRO A 57 10.54 3.82 3.16
C PRO A 57 10.32 5.33 3.11
N ASP A 58 9.42 5.78 2.27
CA ASP A 58 9.03 7.17 2.18
C ASP A 58 8.53 7.68 3.54
N ARG A 59 8.84 8.93 3.84
CA ARG A 59 8.54 9.54 5.14
C ARG A 59 7.03 9.52 5.44
N GLU A 60 6.22 9.61 4.42
CA GLU A 60 4.75 9.57 4.48
C GLU A 60 4.19 8.20 4.89
N MET A 61 5.00 7.13 4.81
CA MET A 61 4.61 5.82 5.36
C MET A 61 4.48 5.84 6.89
N GLY A 62 5.01 6.86 7.53
CA GLY A 62 4.90 7.10 8.96
C GLY A 62 5.89 6.32 9.81
N GLU A 63 6.01 6.75 11.06
CA GLU A 63 7.02 6.26 12.02
C GLU A 63 6.90 4.75 12.30
N VAL A 64 5.68 4.19 12.29
CA VAL A 64 5.48 2.75 12.54
C VAL A 64 6.10 1.92 11.41
N ALA A 65 5.95 2.35 10.16
CA ALA A 65 6.54 1.67 9.00
C ALA A 65 8.07 1.70 9.06
N HIS A 66 8.66 2.87 9.35
CA HIS A 66 10.11 3.04 9.50
C HIS A 66 10.67 2.13 10.59
N ARG A 67 10.05 2.13 11.78
CA ARG A 67 10.48 1.28 12.89
C ARG A 67 10.28 -0.20 12.62
N LEU A 68 9.23 -0.57 11.88
CA LEU A 68 8.97 -1.97 11.55
C LEU A 68 10.03 -2.51 10.57
N CYS A 69 10.55 -1.67 9.65
CA CYS A 69 11.67 -2.05 8.76
C CYS A 69 12.94 -2.42 9.55
N SER A 70 13.18 -1.75 10.68
CA SER A 70 14.35 -2.01 11.55
C SER A 70 14.01 -2.96 12.71
N TRP A 71 12.81 -3.54 12.74
CA TRP A 71 12.39 -4.42 13.84
C TRP A 71 13.10 -5.76 13.79
N PRO A 72 13.52 -6.34 14.94
CA PRO A 72 14.12 -7.68 14.96
C PRO A 72 13.24 -8.70 14.26
N ALA A 73 13.85 -9.54 13.44
CA ALA A 73 13.17 -10.56 12.63
C ALA A 73 12.16 -10.02 11.60
N SER A 74 12.14 -8.72 11.32
CA SER A 74 11.36 -8.19 10.19
C SER A 74 11.84 -8.78 8.87
N ARG A 75 10.91 -8.93 7.94
CA ARG A 75 11.18 -9.37 6.56
C ARG A 75 10.52 -8.38 5.62
N ARG A 76 11.28 -7.83 4.69
CA ARG A 76 10.76 -6.87 3.69
C ARG A 76 10.78 -7.51 2.31
N SER A 77 9.70 -7.33 1.55
CA SER A 77 9.63 -7.79 0.17
C SER A 77 10.63 -7.01 -0.70
N ARG A 78 11.06 -7.62 -1.80
CA ARG A 78 12.02 -7.01 -2.73
C ARG A 78 11.35 -6.26 -3.88
N HIS A 79 10.06 -5.91 -3.73
CA HIS A 79 9.43 -5.06 -4.73
C HIS A 79 10.07 -3.67 -4.70
N PRO A 80 10.61 -3.17 -5.83
CA PRO A 80 11.49 -1.99 -5.78
C PRO A 80 10.79 -0.71 -5.37
N ALA A 81 9.48 -0.59 -5.54
CA ALA A 81 8.74 0.62 -5.19
C ALA A 81 7.64 0.38 -4.13
N PHE A 82 6.90 -0.73 -4.25
CA PHE A 82 5.73 -1.04 -3.41
C PHE A 82 6.02 -2.19 -2.46
N SER A 83 7.15 -2.14 -1.78
CA SER A 83 7.55 -3.16 -0.81
C SER A 83 6.61 -3.18 0.40
N LEU A 84 6.51 -4.35 1.00
CA LEU A 84 5.76 -4.62 2.23
C LEU A 84 6.74 -5.21 3.25
N VAL A 85 6.64 -4.81 4.50
CA VAL A 85 7.37 -5.40 5.61
C VAL A 85 6.45 -6.27 6.44
N ALA A 86 6.91 -7.45 6.84
CA ALA A 86 6.19 -8.38 7.70
C ALA A 86 7.02 -8.79 8.92
N VAL A 87 6.33 -9.04 10.04
CA VAL A 87 6.91 -9.57 11.29
C VAL A 87 5.97 -10.63 11.85
N GLY A 88 6.52 -11.70 12.36
CA GLY A 88 5.77 -12.79 13.00
C GLY A 88 5.76 -14.07 12.19
N HIS A 89 4.78 -14.92 12.46
CA HIS A 89 4.67 -16.25 11.87
C HIS A 89 4.58 -16.19 10.35
N GLU A 90 5.40 -16.97 9.65
CA GLU A 90 5.47 -17.03 8.18
C GLU A 90 5.75 -15.70 7.46
N SER A 91 6.29 -14.70 8.16
CA SER A 91 6.61 -13.39 7.57
C SER A 91 7.51 -13.50 6.33
N ASP A 92 8.54 -14.35 6.36
CA ASP A 92 9.47 -14.56 5.24
C ASP A 92 8.76 -15.18 4.03
N ALA A 93 7.95 -16.22 4.25
CA ALA A 93 7.16 -16.85 3.19
C ALA A 93 6.20 -15.86 2.54
N LEU A 94 5.50 -15.04 3.34
CA LEU A 94 4.56 -14.05 2.83
C LEU A 94 5.23 -13.00 1.96
N VAL A 95 6.33 -12.38 2.42
CA VAL A 95 6.97 -11.30 1.64
C VAL A 95 7.67 -11.81 0.38
N ARG A 96 8.00 -13.09 0.30
CA ARG A 96 8.56 -13.72 -0.91
C ARG A 96 7.52 -13.92 -2.02
N THR A 97 6.22 -13.83 -1.72
CA THR A 97 5.14 -13.98 -2.71
C THR A 97 4.99 -12.75 -3.61
N TYR A 98 5.71 -11.66 -3.34
CA TYR A 98 5.62 -10.46 -4.17
C TYR A 98 5.97 -10.72 -5.63
N SER A 99 5.39 -9.92 -6.53
CA SER A 99 5.74 -9.88 -7.94
C SER A 99 5.94 -8.42 -8.38
N GLN A 100 6.84 -8.17 -9.33
CA GLN A 100 7.02 -6.85 -9.93
C GLN A 100 5.77 -6.40 -10.69
N THR A 101 5.03 -7.36 -11.26
CA THR A 101 3.79 -7.12 -12.00
C THR A 101 2.54 -7.22 -11.14
N ASP A 102 2.66 -7.66 -9.87
CA ASP A 102 1.56 -7.70 -8.92
C ASP A 102 2.07 -7.44 -7.48
N PRO A 103 2.19 -6.18 -7.08
CA PRO A 103 2.68 -5.81 -5.76
C PRO A 103 1.71 -6.20 -4.63
N LEU A 104 0.46 -6.55 -4.97
CA LEU A 104 -0.61 -6.82 -4.00
C LEU A 104 -0.73 -8.30 -3.61
N VAL A 105 0.10 -9.22 -4.16
CA VAL A 105 0.03 -10.65 -3.85
C VAL A 105 0.07 -10.95 -2.35
N PRO A 106 0.94 -10.33 -1.53
CA PRO A 106 0.92 -10.57 -0.09
C PRO A 106 -0.40 -10.17 0.56
N LEU A 107 -1.04 -9.08 0.09
CA LEU A 107 -2.35 -8.65 0.60
C LEU A 107 -3.47 -9.62 0.20
N LYS A 108 -3.41 -10.23 -1.00
CA LYS A 108 -4.35 -11.30 -1.40
C LYS A 108 -4.28 -12.49 -0.45
N THR A 109 -3.09 -12.82 0.02
CA THR A 109 -2.88 -13.87 1.02
C THR A 109 -3.50 -13.48 2.37
N MET A 110 -3.37 -12.21 2.79
CA MET A 110 -3.97 -11.71 4.03
C MET A 110 -5.51 -11.74 3.98
N VAL A 111 -6.13 -11.44 2.84
CA VAL A 111 -7.59 -11.60 2.66
C VAL A 111 -8.02 -13.05 2.86
N LYS A 112 -7.29 -14.02 2.28
CA LYS A 112 -7.58 -15.46 2.43
C LYS A 112 -7.41 -15.95 3.87
N ARG A 113 -6.57 -15.30 4.66
CA ARG A 113 -6.34 -15.58 6.09
C ARG A 113 -7.30 -14.82 7.01
N GLU A 114 -8.33 -14.18 6.46
CA GLU A 114 -9.32 -13.41 7.22
C GLU A 114 -8.69 -12.34 8.12
N ALA A 115 -7.61 -11.72 7.64
CA ALA A 115 -6.87 -10.71 8.38
C ALA A 115 -7.71 -9.46 8.67
N TYR A 116 -7.18 -8.61 9.52
CA TYR A 116 -7.74 -7.29 9.82
C TYR A 116 -6.86 -6.19 9.22
N VAL A 117 -7.48 -5.07 8.86
CA VAL A 117 -6.82 -3.80 8.56
C VAL A 117 -6.94 -2.90 9.79
N LEU A 118 -5.81 -2.43 10.30
CA LEU A 118 -5.73 -1.47 11.39
C LEU A 118 -5.19 -0.14 10.89
N THR A 119 -5.99 0.92 10.98
CA THR A 119 -5.53 2.30 10.77
C THR A 119 -5.25 2.96 12.11
N ILE A 120 -4.17 3.75 12.20
CA ILE A 120 -3.79 4.50 13.41
C ILE A 120 -3.45 5.92 13.00
N GLY A 121 -4.31 6.88 13.33
CA GLY A 121 -4.13 8.30 13.02
C GLY A 121 -4.21 8.65 11.53
N VAL A 122 -4.68 7.71 10.68
CA VAL A 122 -4.83 7.89 9.23
C VAL A 122 -6.22 7.45 8.77
N GLY A 123 -6.65 7.93 7.60
CA GLY A 123 -7.92 7.57 6.98
C GLY A 123 -7.82 6.39 6.02
N LEU A 124 -8.94 6.11 5.34
CA LEU A 124 -9.04 5.04 4.35
C LEU A 124 -8.18 5.27 3.11
N ASP A 125 -7.85 6.51 2.80
CA ASP A 125 -6.93 6.92 1.74
C ASP A 125 -5.51 6.35 1.91
N SER A 126 -5.15 5.94 3.13
CA SER A 126 -3.89 5.25 3.45
C SER A 126 -4.00 3.71 3.41
N VAL A 127 -5.15 3.15 3.05
CA VAL A 127 -5.38 1.69 3.10
C VAL A 127 -5.12 1.03 1.76
N THR A 128 -3.91 0.52 1.58
CA THR A 128 -3.47 -0.16 0.34
C THR A 128 -4.36 -1.35 -0.06
N ALA A 129 -5.03 -2.00 0.90
CA ALA A 129 -5.88 -3.16 0.64
C ALA A 129 -7.08 -2.86 -0.28
N ILE A 130 -7.53 -1.60 -0.37
CA ILE A 130 -8.61 -1.19 -1.29
C ILE A 130 -8.21 -1.39 -2.75
N HIS A 131 -6.93 -1.25 -3.06
CA HIS A 131 -6.44 -1.52 -4.41
C HIS A 131 -6.68 -2.96 -4.88
N LEU A 132 -6.94 -3.92 -3.97
CA LEU A 132 -7.33 -5.27 -4.37
C LEU A 132 -8.67 -5.28 -5.11
N ALA A 133 -9.64 -4.49 -4.62
CA ALA A 133 -10.93 -4.33 -5.28
C ALA A 133 -10.77 -3.63 -6.64
N GLU A 134 -9.97 -2.58 -6.72
CA GLU A 134 -9.66 -1.91 -7.98
C GLU A 134 -8.96 -2.86 -8.97
N GLN A 135 -8.00 -3.67 -8.53
CA GLN A 135 -7.30 -4.61 -9.39
C GLN A 135 -8.26 -5.62 -10.02
N ARG A 136 -9.26 -6.06 -9.29
CA ARG A 136 -10.25 -7.05 -9.75
C ARG A 136 -11.34 -6.42 -10.64
N ARG A 137 -11.78 -5.20 -10.34
CA ARG A 137 -12.91 -4.54 -11.00
C ARG A 137 -12.47 -3.57 -12.09
N ILE A 138 -11.34 -2.91 -11.90
CA ILE A 138 -10.85 -1.88 -12.80
C ILE A 138 -9.33 -2.05 -13.05
N PRO A 139 -8.90 -3.17 -13.69
CA PRO A 139 -7.46 -3.44 -13.88
C PRO A 139 -6.70 -2.31 -14.57
N ARG A 140 -7.37 -1.53 -15.46
CA ARG A 140 -6.79 -0.38 -16.15
C ARG A 140 -6.31 0.74 -15.21
N LYS A 141 -6.68 0.72 -13.92
CA LYS A 141 -6.14 1.63 -12.89
C LYS A 141 -4.68 1.38 -12.56
N PHE A 142 -4.16 0.26 -12.96
CA PHE A 142 -2.78 -0.12 -12.71
C PHE A 142 -1.94 0.25 -13.93
N ALA A 143 -0.96 1.12 -13.71
CA ALA A 143 -0.05 1.57 -14.76
C ALA A 143 1.27 0.79 -14.73
N THR A 144 1.86 0.61 -15.91
CA THR A 144 3.24 0.14 -15.99
C THR A 144 4.16 1.33 -15.77
N GLU A 145 5.08 1.20 -14.84
CA GLU A 145 6.12 2.17 -14.52
C GLU A 145 7.48 1.48 -14.47
N ARG A 146 8.55 2.24 -14.31
CA ARG A 146 9.89 1.70 -14.13
C ARG A 146 10.41 2.00 -12.72
N ALA A 147 11.15 1.06 -12.16
CA ALA A 147 11.84 1.26 -10.89
C ALA A 147 13.27 0.73 -10.96
N LEU A 148 14.15 1.36 -10.21
CA LEU A 148 15.55 0.96 -10.13
C LEU A 148 15.69 -0.09 -9.03
N ALA A 149 15.99 -1.32 -9.43
CA ALA A 149 16.22 -2.45 -8.53
C ALA A 149 17.71 -2.78 -8.45
N MET A 150 18.13 -3.43 -7.36
CA MET A 150 19.46 -4.02 -7.26
C MET A 150 19.43 -5.45 -7.80
N GLY A 151 20.07 -5.67 -8.93
CA GLY A 151 20.28 -6.98 -9.54
C GLY A 151 21.57 -7.66 -9.05
N ARG A 152 21.89 -8.81 -9.64
CA ARG A 152 23.11 -9.58 -9.28
C ARG A 152 24.41 -8.88 -9.67
N THR A 153 24.39 -8.13 -10.77
CA THR A 153 25.57 -7.43 -11.35
C THR A 153 25.56 -5.93 -11.12
N GLY A 154 24.57 -5.39 -10.42
CA GLY A 154 24.40 -3.96 -10.13
C GLY A 154 22.99 -3.46 -10.35
N PRO A 155 22.79 -2.14 -10.26
CA PRO A 155 21.48 -1.52 -10.48
C PRO A 155 20.96 -1.76 -11.90
N LEU A 156 19.65 -2.06 -12.00
CA LEU A 156 18.97 -2.19 -13.29
C LEU A 156 17.54 -1.65 -13.20
N TRP A 157 17.06 -1.07 -14.30
CA TRP A 157 15.69 -0.66 -14.43
C TRP A 157 14.79 -1.86 -14.75
N VAL A 158 13.72 -2.00 -13.98
CA VAL A 158 12.71 -3.06 -14.16
C VAL A 158 11.33 -2.44 -14.33
N ASP A 159 10.51 -3.07 -15.14
CA ASP A 159 9.11 -2.68 -15.25
C ASP A 159 8.33 -3.21 -14.05
N ILE A 160 7.50 -2.37 -13.49
CA ILE A 160 6.63 -2.65 -12.35
C ILE A 160 5.20 -2.25 -12.67
N VAL A 161 4.24 -2.87 -11.99
CA VAL A 161 2.86 -2.43 -11.99
C VAL A 161 2.60 -1.58 -10.76
N ALA A 162 2.15 -0.35 -10.99
CA ALA A 162 1.84 0.62 -9.95
C ALA A 162 0.33 0.69 -9.70
N PRO A 163 -0.14 0.60 -8.43
CA PRO A 163 -1.52 0.91 -8.11
C PRO A 163 -1.82 2.39 -8.35
N GLY A 164 -3.07 2.71 -8.60
CA GLY A 164 -3.53 4.07 -8.88
C GLY A 164 -3.60 4.98 -7.65
N CYS A 165 -4.33 6.08 -7.79
CA CYS A 165 -4.57 7.05 -6.74
C CYS A 165 -5.49 6.47 -5.64
N SER A 166 -5.15 6.69 -4.38
CA SER A 166 -5.96 6.29 -3.20
C SER A 166 -6.75 7.44 -2.57
N ALA A 167 -6.60 8.67 -3.04
CA ALA A 167 -7.19 9.85 -2.39
C ALA A 167 -8.73 9.85 -2.33
N GLY A 168 -9.40 9.08 -3.18
CA GLY A 168 -10.85 8.90 -3.15
C GLY A 168 -11.34 7.79 -2.21
N PHE A 169 -10.46 6.99 -1.63
CA PHE A 169 -10.82 5.81 -0.83
C PHE A 169 -11.61 6.15 0.45
N ARG A 170 -11.53 7.37 0.94
CA ARG A 170 -12.36 7.85 2.05
C ARG A 170 -13.87 7.69 1.78
N LYS A 171 -14.29 7.75 0.50
CA LYS A 171 -15.70 7.58 0.08
C LYS A 171 -16.24 6.18 0.39
N LEU A 172 -15.38 5.18 0.56
CA LEU A 172 -15.79 3.86 0.98
C LEU A 172 -16.38 3.85 2.41
N GLY A 173 -16.01 4.81 3.27
CA GLY A 173 -16.38 4.85 4.67
C GLY A 173 -17.90 4.78 4.90
N ASP A 174 -18.67 5.45 4.08
CA ASP A 174 -20.13 5.52 4.19
C ASP A 174 -20.83 4.19 3.82
N ASN A 175 -20.10 3.29 3.14
CA ASN A 175 -20.61 2.01 2.68
C ASN A 175 -20.20 0.83 3.59
N ILE A 176 -19.32 1.07 4.57
CA ILE A 176 -18.85 0.01 5.47
C ILE A 176 -19.84 -0.19 6.60
N SER A 177 -20.40 -1.39 6.73
CA SER A 177 -21.29 -1.71 7.83
C SER A 177 -20.62 -1.50 9.19
N PRO A 178 -21.26 -0.77 10.14
CA PRO A 178 -20.74 -0.55 11.49
C PRO A 178 -20.40 -1.85 12.25
N LYS A 179 -21.04 -2.96 11.92
CA LYS A 179 -20.78 -4.27 12.52
C LYS A 179 -19.38 -4.80 12.19
N ASN A 180 -18.77 -4.32 11.11
CA ASN A 180 -17.46 -4.75 10.61
C ASN A 180 -16.33 -3.81 11.04
N VAL A 181 -16.62 -2.82 11.85
CA VAL A 181 -15.70 -1.76 12.26
C VAL A 181 -15.61 -1.68 13.78
N ARG A 182 -14.40 -1.56 14.30
CA ARG A 182 -14.16 -1.26 15.72
C ARG A 182 -13.31 -0.01 15.83
N HIS A 183 -13.70 0.90 16.70
CA HIS A 183 -12.97 2.13 16.97
C HIS A 183 -12.32 2.08 18.35
N ALA A 184 -11.13 2.64 18.45
CA ALA A 184 -10.39 2.81 19.70
C ALA A 184 -9.43 4.01 19.58
N ASN A 185 -8.73 4.33 20.68
CA ASN A 185 -7.61 5.25 20.66
C ASN A 185 -6.31 4.51 21.01
N ILE A 186 -5.24 4.84 20.30
CA ILE A 186 -3.88 4.38 20.61
C ILE A 186 -3.06 5.63 20.91
N GLY A 187 -2.87 5.94 22.20
CA GLY A 187 -2.41 7.26 22.63
C GLY A 187 -3.44 8.32 22.27
N SER A 188 -3.01 9.39 21.62
CA SER A 188 -3.89 10.45 21.09
C SER A 188 -4.45 10.16 19.70
N ALA A 189 -3.99 9.10 19.03
CA ALA A 189 -4.41 8.78 17.68
C ALA A 189 -5.68 7.93 17.68
N ARG A 190 -6.66 8.30 16.84
CA ARG A 190 -7.82 7.46 16.55
C ARG A 190 -7.35 6.22 15.80
N ALA A 191 -7.75 5.05 16.25
CA ALA A 191 -7.51 3.78 15.60
C ALA A 191 -8.82 3.15 15.13
N THR A 192 -8.81 2.54 13.96
CA THR A 192 -9.97 1.83 13.43
C THR A 192 -9.52 0.46 12.90
N LEU A 193 -10.24 -0.59 13.30
CA LEU A 193 -10.02 -1.96 12.91
C LEU A 193 -11.15 -2.43 12.00
N TYR A 194 -10.82 -2.95 10.82
CA TYR A 194 -11.74 -3.48 9.83
C TYR A 194 -11.47 -4.96 9.57
N ARG A 195 -12.48 -5.77 9.31
CA ARG A 195 -12.30 -7.11 8.74
C ARG A 195 -11.91 -6.98 7.26
N MET A 196 -10.72 -7.45 6.90
CA MET A 196 -10.13 -7.18 5.59
C MET A 196 -10.94 -7.76 4.43
N ASN A 197 -11.43 -8.99 4.54
CA ASN A 197 -12.26 -9.62 3.51
C ASN A 197 -13.54 -8.82 3.24
N GLN A 198 -14.30 -8.49 4.27
CA GLN A 198 -15.55 -7.73 4.17
C GLN A 198 -15.32 -6.32 3.61
N PHE A 199 -14.26 -5.67 4.06
CA PHE A 199 -13.85 -4.37 3.59
C PHE A 199 -13.51 -4.36 2.07
N VAL A 200 -12.78 -5.36 1.59
CA VAL A 200 -12.46 -5.52 0.16
C VAL A 200 -13.72 -5.84 -0.64
N THR A 201 -14.61 -6.72 -0.12
CA THR A 201 -15.88 -7.05 -0.77
C THR A 201 -16.77 -5.83 -0.93
N THR A 202 -16.93 -5.00 0.12
CA THR A 202 -17.71 -3.76 0.03
C THR A 202 -17.15 -2.82 -1.04
N ALA A 203 -15.82 -2.71 -1.14
CA ALA A 203 -15.19 -1.91 -2.20
C ALA A 203 -15.44 -2.50 -3.60
N GLU A 204 -15.43 -3.83 -3.74
CA GLU A 204 -15.75 -4.51 -5.01
C GLU A 204 -17.19 -4.29 -5.46
N GLU A 205 -18.14 -4.37 -4.53
CA GLU A 205 -19.56 -4.11 -4.77
C GLU A 205 -19.76 -2.67 -5.25
N LEU A 206 -19.22 -1.70 -4.52
CA LEU A 206 -19.31 -0.28 -4.87
C LEU A 206 -18.70 -0.01 -6.27
N LEU A 207 -17.56 -0.60 -6.60
CA LEU A 207 -16.90 -0.43 -7.90
C LEU A 207 -17.58 -1.22 -9.03
N THR A 208 -18.44 -2.19 -8.71
CA THR A 208 -19.27 -2.90 -9.68
C THR A 208 -20.44 -2.02 -10.10
N ASP A 209 -21.05 -1.33 -9.15
CA ASP A 209 -22.17 -0.44 -9.39
C ASP A 209 -21.73 0.87 -10.06
N ASP A 210 -20.64 1.45 -9.58
CA ASP A 210 -20.01 2.63 -10.17
C ASP A 210 -18.48 2.50 -10.20
N PRO A 211 -17.87 2.23 -11.37
CA PRO A 211 -16.42 2.15 -11.51
C PRO A 211 -15.64 3.42 -11.12
N SER A 212 -16.29 4.55 -10.97
CA SER A 212 -15.71 5.82 -10.55
C SER A 212 -15.92 6.17 -9.08
N ALA A 213 -16.67 5.36 -8.34
CA ALA A 213 -17.08 5.63 -6.96
C ALA A 213 -15.92 5.95 -6.00
N LEU A 214 -14.75 5.38 -6.24
CA LEU A 214 -13.52 5.62 -5.46
C LEU A 214 -12.52 6.54 -6.16
N ASP A 215 -12.93 7.26 -7.20
CA ASP A 215 -12.09 8.27 -7.83
C ASP A 215 -11.96 9.50 -6.93
N CYS A 216 -10.79 10.12 -6.94
CA CYS A 216 -10.58 11.34 -6.17
C CYS A 216 -11.26 12.55 -6.83
N ASP A 217 -11.50 13.59 -6.02
CA ASP A 217 -12.20 14.80 -6.49
C ASP A 217 -11.28 15.76 -7.28
N ARG A 218 -10.02 15.37 -7.54
CA ARG A 218 -9.05 16.19 -8.29
C ARG A 218 -9.28 16.00 -9.77
N THR A 219 -9.74 17.05 -10.46
CA THR A 219 -10.00 17.05 -11.91
C THR A 219 -8.78 16.70 -12.77
N GLU A 220 -7.56 16.98 -12.27
CA GLU A 220 -6.30 16.74 -12.97
C GLU A 220 -5.65 15.37 -12.63
N CYS A 221 -6.32 14.52 -11.84
CA CYS A 221 -5.76 13.24 -11.45
C CYS A 221 -5.74 12.26 -12.62
N LEU A 222 -4.59 12.07 -13.25
CA LEU A 222 -4.45 11.14 -14.37
C LEU A 222 -4.78 9.70 -14.00
N SER A 223 -4.49 9.28 -12.76
CA SER A 223 -4.86 7.94 -12.31
C SER A 223 -6.37 7.72 -12.23
N CYS A 224 -7.15 8.75 -11.97
CA CYS A 224 -8.60 8.68 -11.89
C CYS A 224 -9.28 9.05 -13.23
N HIS A 225 -8.78 10.04 -13.95
CA HIS A 225 -9.45 10.60 -15.12
C HIS A 225 -8.83 10.25 -16.49
N ALA A 226 -7.60 9.71 -16.55
CA ALA A 226 -7.00 9.25 -17.81
C ALA A 226 -7.72 8.04 -18.44
N ARG A 227 -8.81 7.58 -17.86
CA ARG A 227 -9.55 6.36 -18.18
C ARG A 227 -10.73 6.59 -19.11
N MET A 228 -11.03 7.82 -19.40
CA MET A 228 -12.15 8.17 -20.28
C MET A 228 -11.72 8.43 -21.72
N ARG A 229 -10.49 8.00 -22.08
CA ARG A 229 -10.01 8.12 -23.47
C ARG A 229 -9.63 6.77 -24.04
#